data_e3c7c94824627ea5319bec14d291324a
#
_entry.id   e3c7c94824627ea5319bec14d291324a
#
_cell.length_a   1.000
_cell.length_b   1.000
_cell.length_c   1.000
_cell.angle_alpha   90.00
_cell.angle_beta   90.00
_cell.angle_gamma   90.00
#
_symmetry.space_group_name_H-M   'P 1'
#
loop_
_entity.id
_entity.type
_entity.pdbx_description
1 polymer ?
#
loop_
_entity_poly.entity_id
_entity_poly.type
_entity_poly.pdbx_seq_one_letter_code
_entity_poly.pdbx_strand_id
1 'polypeptide(L)' 'DSVYAYTNRYELMFIYKKPNMEIVEKVMRTFPMCSISRIYIADNLYHYVFNLYY' A
#
# COMPACT_ATOMS: atom_id res chain seq x y z
N ASP A 1 2.31 -25.04 -1.77
CA ASP A 1 3.12 -24.50 -2.85
C ASP A 1 2.25 -24.04 -3.99
N SER A 2 1.41 -24.90 -4.51
CA SER A 2 0.52 -24.50 -5.59
C SER A 2 -0.45 -23.40 -5.17
N VAL A 3 -0.61 -23.18 -3.89
CA VAL A 3 -1.52 -22.17 -3.38
C VAL A 3 -1.13 -20.75 -3.85
N TYR A 4 0.13 -20.55 -4.16
CA TYR A 4 0.59 -19.26 -4.62
C TYR A 4 0.08 -18.92 -6.02
N ALA A 5 -0.33 -19.91 -6.78
CA ALA A 5 -0.84 -19.67 -8.12
C ALA A 5 -2.16 -18.89 -8.10
N TYR A 6 -2.84 -18.88 -6.96
CA TYR A 6 -4.14 -18.24 -6.85
C TYR A 6 -4.09 -16.94 -6.05
N THR A 7 -2.90 -16.49 -5.69
CA THR A 7 -2.75 -15.24 -4.97
C THR A 7 -3.05 -14.08 -5.91
N ASN A 8 -3.97 -13.22 -5.51
CA ASN A 8 -4.29 -12.01 -6.25
C ASN A 8 -3.53 -10.84 -5.66
N ARG A 9 -3.06 -9.99 -6.53
CA ARG A 9 -2.39 -8.76 -6.12
C ARG A 9 -3.31 -7.58 -6.37
N TYR A 10 -3.45 -6.75 -5.34
CA TYR A 10 -4.23 -5.53 -5.42
C TYR A 10 -3.33 -4.35 -5.08
N GLU A 11 -3.61 -3.23 -5.69
CA GLU A 11 -2.86 -2.03 -5.43
C GLU A 11 -3.78 -1.01 -4.77
N LEU A 12 -3.35 -0.46 -3.63
CA LEU A 12 -4.07 0.60 -2.96
C LEU A 12 -3.26 1.88 -3.06
N MET A 13 -3.92 2.98 -3.34
CA MET A 13 -3.27 4.28 -3.37
C MET A 13 -4.01 5.23 -2.44
N PHE A 14 -3.26 5.86 -1.55
CA PHE A 14 -3.78 6.92 -0.68
C PHE A 14 -3.11 8.22 -1.03
N ILE A 15 -3.89 9.29 -1.08
CA ILE A 15 -3.39 10.61 -1.48
C ILE A 15 -3.69 11.59 -0.36
N TYR A 16 -2.66 12.29 0.10
CA TYR A 16 -2.77 13.26 1.18
C TYR A 16 -2.08 14.57 0.83
N LYS A 17 -2.59 15.66 1.37
CA LYS A 17 -1.97 16.98 1.19
C LYS A 17 -0.72 17.14 2.05
N LYS A 18 -0.60 16.37 3.12
CA LYS A 18 0.52 16.42 4.06
C LYS A 18 1.08 15.03 4.27
N PRO A 19 2.34 14.91 4.67
CA PRO A 19 2.89 13.60 5.00
C PRO A 19 2.06 12.92 6.07
N ASN A 20 1.79 11.64 5.88
CA ASN A 20 1.00 10.88 6.84
C ASN A 20 1.57 9.48 6.99
N MET A 21 2.54 9.35 7.89
CA MET A 21 3.16 8.05 8.13
C MET A 21 2.27 7.12 8.93
N GLU A 22 1.26 7.66 9.60
CA GLU A 22 0.32 6.84 10.35
C GLU A 22 -0.46 5.90 9.45
N ILE A 23 -0.78 6.34 8.22
CA ILE A 23 -1.50 5.49 7.30
C ILE A 23 -0.65 4.29 6.89
N VAL A 24 0.66 4.46 6.80
CA VAL A 24 1.56 3.37 6.45
C VAL A 24 1.47 2.28 7.51
N GLU A 25 1.60 2.66 8.79
CA GLU A 25 1.51 1.71 9.88
C GLU A 25 0.14 1.05 9.95
N LYS A 26 -0.90 1.83 9.76
CA LYS A 26 -2.28 1.32 9.85
C LYS A 26 -2.55 0.28 8.76
N VAL A 27 -2.13 0.57 7.54
CA VAL A 27 -2.33 -0.36 6.43
C VAL A 27 -1.51 -1.63 6.64
N MET A 28 -0.26 -1.48 7.05
CA MET A 28 0.62 -2.62 7.28
C MET A 28 0.12 -3.52 8.40
N ARG A 29 -0.54 -2.93 9.40
CA ARG A 29 -1.11 -3.71 10.50
C ARG A 29 -2.42 -4.39 10.12
N THR A 30 -3.21 -3.71 9.27
CA THR A 30 -4.53 -4.22 8.90
C THR A 30 -4.43 -5.39 7.92
N PHE A 31 -3.45 -5.35 7.03
CA PHE A 31 -3.30 -6.36 6.00
C PHE A 31 -1.99 -7.11 6.19
N PRO A 32 -2.06 -8.39 6.62
CA PRO A 32 -0.85 -9.16 6.92
C PRO A 32 0.09 -9.34 5.73
N MET A 33 -0.49 -9.47 4.53
CA MET A 33 0.32 -9.64 3.32
C MET A 33 0.32 -8.35 2.52
N CYS A 34 0.95 -7.35 3.07
CA CYS A 34 1.00 -6.02 2.48
C CYS A 34 2.44 -5.53 2.43
N SER A 35 2.78 -4.84 1.37
CA SER A 35 4.08 -4.19 1.28
C SER A 35 3.92 -2.82 0.64
N ILE A 36 4.85 -1.93 0.96
CA ILE A 36 4.88 -0.61 0.34
C ILE A 36 5.47 -0.76 -1.05
N SER A 37 4.74 -0.29 -2.06
CA SER A 37 5.24 -0.28 -3.42
C SER A 37 6.11 0.94 -3.65
N ARG A 38 5.54 2.12 -3.39
CA ARG A 38 6.27 3.36 -3.54
C ARG A 38 5.55 4.49 -2.82
N ILE A 39 6.31 5.53 -2.51
CA ILE A 39 5.80 6.78 -1.96
C ILE A 39 6.39 7.89 -2.82
N TYR A 40 5.54 8.76 -3.33
CA TYR A 40 6.01 9.85 -4.18
C TYR A 40 5.14 11.08 -4.03
N ILE A 41 5.64 12.21 -4.53
CA ILE A 41 4.93 13.49 -4.49
C ILE A 41 4.64 13.90 -5.93
N ALA A 42 3.38 14.21 -6.18
CA ALA A 42 2.95 14.73 -7.48
C ALA A 42 1.86 15.77 -7.24
N ASP A 43 1.92 16.88 -7.96
CA ASP A 43 0.96 17.97 -7.81
C ASP A 43 0.82 18.45 -6.37
N ASN A 44 1.92 18.48 -5.64
CA ASN A 44 1.96 18.85 -4.22
C ASN A 44 1.16 17.92 -3.33
N LEU A 45 0.91 16.69 -3.78
CA LEU A 45 0.18 15.69 -3.02
C LEU A 45 1.08 14.49 -2.78
N TYR A 46 0.97 13.91 -1.59
CA TYR A 46 1.73 12.73 -1.20
C TYR A 46 0.94 11.49 -1.57
N HIS A 47 1.56 10.63 -2.36
CA HIS A 47 0.95 9.39 -2.83
C HIS A 47 1.62 8.21 -2.15
N TYR A 48 0.80 7.37 -1.48
CA TYR A 48 1.28 6.17 -0.81
C TYR A 48 0.66 4.98 -1.51
N VAL A 49 1.51 4.16 -2.12
CA VAL A 49 1.04 3.02 -2.92
C VAL A 49 1.46 1.73 -2.23
N PHE A 50 0.50 0.85 -2.03
CA PHE A 50 0.71 -0.42 -1.35
C PHE A 50 0.30 -1.57 -2.26
N ASN A 51 0.99 -2.70 -2.12
CA ASN A 51 0.60 -3.95 -2.75
C ASN A 51 -0.01 -4.86 -1.69
N LEU A 52 -1.18 -5.38 -1.99
CA LEU A 52 -1.88 -6.33 -1.13
C LEU A 52 -1.97 -7.66 -1.84
N TYR A 53 -1.81 -8.73 -1.10
CA TYR A 53 -1.92 -10.09 -1.62
C TYR A 53 -2.94 -10.87 -0.81
N TYR A 54 -3.77 -11.61 -1.50
CA TYR A 54 -4.74 -12.49 -0.86
C TYR A 54 -4.46 -13.93 -1.24
#